data_2ad5c77f8c15bb2f6374a0480345cf91
#
_entry.id   2ad5c77f8c15bb2f6374a0480345cf91
#
_cell.length_a   1.000
_cell.length_b   1.000
_cell.length_c   1.000
_cell.angle_alpha   90.00
_cell.angle_beta   90.00
_cell.angle_gamma   90.00
#
_symmetry.space_group_name_H-M   'P 1'
#
loop_
_entity.id
_entity.type
_entity.pdbx_description
1 polymer ?
#
loop_
_entity_poly.entity_id
_entity_poly.type
_entity_poly.pdbx_seq_one_letter_code
_entity_poly.pdbx_strand_id
1 'polypeptide(L)' 'ADAHSDKDMHLRLSAGLAGLDERSRDILQQRWLSDDKSTLHELAAEYGVSAERIRQLEKNAMNKLKTAIAE' A
#
# COMPACT_ATOMS: atom_id res chain seq x y z
N ALA A 1 -19.92 18.25 -4.34
CA ALA A 1 -19.00 18.31 -3.22
C ALA A 1 -18.29 16.97 -3.02
N ASP A 2 -19.07 15.91 -2.97
CA ASP A 2 -18.53 14.59 -2.71
C ASP A 2 -17.63 14.11 -3.85
N ALA A 3 -17.97 14.45 -5.07
CA ALA A 3 -17.17 14.08 -6.24
C ALA A 3 -15.76 14.67 -6.16
N HIS A 4 -15.66 15.92 -5.69
CA HIS A 4 -14.37 16.56 -5.50
C HIS A 4 -13.54 15.89 -4.42
N SER A 5 -14.18 15.51 -3.31
CA SER A 5 -13.50 14.84 -2.21
C SER A 5 -12.95 13.50 -2.63
N ASP A 6 -13.73 12.72 -3.37
CA ASP A 6 -13.30 11.41 -3.85
C ASP A 6 -12.12 11.55 -4.80
N LYS A 7 -12.19 12.51 -5.71
CA LYS A 7 -11.14 12.74 -6.68
C LYS A 7 -9.84 13.20 -6.00
N ASP A 8 -9.97 14.11 -5.03
CA ASP A 8 -8.83 14.61 -4.28
C ASP A 8 -8.16 13.49 -3.49
N MET A 9 -8.96 12.66 -2.83
CA MET A 9 -8.44 11.51 -2.08
C MET A 9 -7.72 10.53 -3.00
N HIS A 10 -8.28 10.29 -4.18
CA HIS A 10 -7.66 9.40 -5.17
C HIS A 10 -6.29 9.94 -5.61
N LEU A 11 -6.20 11.25 -5.86
CA LEU A 11 -4.94 11.88 -6.24
C LEU A 11 -3.90 11.80 -5.12
N ARG A 12 -4.32 12.03 -3.88
CA ARG A 12 -3.43 11.94 -2.74
C ARG A 12 -2.93 10.51 -2.53
N LEU A 13 -3.81 9.54 -2.71
CA LEU A 13 -3.46 8.13 -2.61
C LEU A 13 -2.44 7.75 -3.68
N SER A 14 -2.69 8.19 -4.93
CA SER A 14 -1.76 7.93 -6.03
C SER A 14 -0.40 8.56 -5.77
N ALA A 15 -0.38 9.80 -5.28
CA ALA A 15 0.87 10.48 -4.95
C ALA A 15 1.62 9.78 -3.83
N GLY A 16 0.89 9.32 -2.81
CA GLY A 16 1.48 8.57 -1.72
C GLY A 16 2.09 7.25 -2.17
N LEU A 17 1.38 6.54 -3.03
CA LEU A 17 1.87 5.28 -3.59
C LEU A 17 3.10 5.51 -4.47
N ALA A 18 3.11 6.59 -5.24
CA ALA A 18 4.25 6.91 -6.08
C ALA A 18 5.51 7.23 -5.28
N GLY A 19 5.34 7.70 -4.04
CA GLY A 19 6.44 7.99 -3.15
C GLY A 19 7.04 6.77 -2.47
N LEU A 20 6.38 5.62 -2.59
CA LEU A 20 6.87 4.37 -2.01
C LEU A 20 7.81 3.67 -2.97
N ASP A 21 8.71 2.85 -2.41
CA ASP A 21 9.53 2.00 -3.26
C ASP A 21 8.65 0.94 -3.92
N GLU A 22 9.19 0.31 -4.96
CA GLU A 22 8.42 -0.63 -5.78
C GLU A 22 7.86 -1.78 -4.95
N ARG A 23 8.65 -2.33 -4.04
CA ARG A 23 8.23 -3.46 -3.21
C ARG A 23 7.08 -3.07 -2.28
N SER A 24 7.22 -1.95 -1.58
CA SER A 24 6.19 -1.49 -0.66
C SER A 24 4.88 -1.19 -1.38
N ARG A 25 4.97 -0.56 -2.54
CA ARG A 25 3.80 -0.27 -3.35
C ARG A 25 3.10 -1.54 -3.82
N ASP A 26 3.89 -2.51 -4.27
CA ASP A 26 3.34 -3.79 -4.73
C ASP A 26 2.64 -4.53 -3.59
N ILE A 27 3.23 -4.55 -2.41
CA ILE A 27 2.64 -5.19 -1.24
C ILE A 27 1.30 -4.56 -0.89
N LEU A 28 1.24 -3.23 -0.86
CA LEU A 28 -0.01 -2.54 -0.57
C LEU A 28 -1.07 -2.79 -1.63
N GLN A 29 -0.66 -2.80 -2.90
CA GLN A 29 -1.61 -3.06 -3.98
C GLN A 29 -2.20 -4.46 -3.88
N GLN A 30 -1.39 -5.45 -3.60
CA GLN A 30 -1.86 -6.84 -3.50
C GLN A 30 -2.69 -7.08 -2.26
N ARG A 31 -2.36 -6.40 -1.16
CA ARG A 31 -3.07 -6.60 0.11
C ARG A 31 -4.34 -5.78 0.23
N TRP A 32 -4.35 -4.56 -0.31
CA TRP A 32 -5.42 -3.60 -0.03
C TRP A 32 -6.16 -3.08 -1.24
N LEU A 33 -5.48 -2.97 -2.37
CA LEU A 33 -6.04 -2.32 -3.56
C LEU A 33 -6.47 -3.31 -4.65
N SER A 34 -6.20 -4.58 -4.48
CA SER A 34 -6.58 -5.61 -5.43
C SER A 34 -7.90 -6.25 -5.02
N ASP A 35 -8.70 -6.65 -6.00
CA ASP A 35 -9.93 -7.38 -5.75
C ASP A 35 -9.65 -8.76 -5.14
N ASP A 36 -8.54 -9.37 -5.56
CA ASP A 36 -8.09 -10.67 -5.09
C ASP A 36 -6.91 -10.47 -4.15
N LYS A 37 -7.20 -10.25 -2.88
CA LYS A 37 -6.20 -9.92 -1.88
C LYS A 37 -5.30 -11.11 -1.55
N SER A 38 -3.99 -10.88 -1.64
CA SER A 38 -3.00 -11.87 -1.24
C SER A 38 -2.83 -11.91 0.27
N THR A 39 -2.52 -13.09 0.80
CA THR A 39 -2.20 -13.22 2.22
C THR A 39 -0.75 -12.86 2.46
N LEU A 40 -0.39 -12.64 3.75
CA LEU A 40 1.00 -12.38 4.12
C LEU A 40 1.89 -13.55 3.70
N HIS A 41 1.42 -14.79 3.87
CA HIS A 41 2.19 -15.97 3.50
C HIS A 41 2.43 -16.07 2.00
N GLU A 42 1.42 -15.70 1.21
CA GLU A 42 1.56 -15.71 -0.24
C GLU A 42 2.62 -14.70 -0.70
N LEU A 43 2.58 -13.50 -0.14
CA LEU A 43 3.56 -12.47 -0.47
C LEU A 43 4.95 -12.84 0.04
N ALA A 44 5.03 -13.45 1.22
CA ALA A 44 6.30 -13.91 1.76
C ALA A 44 6.96 -14.92 0.82
N ALA A 45 6.17 -15.84 0.29
CA ALA A 45 6.67 -16.83 -0.66
C ALA A 45 7.10 -16.18 -1.96
N GLU A 46 6.33 -15.21 -2.44
CA GLU A 46 6.63 -14.49 -3.68
C GLU A 46 7.96 -13.74 -3.59
N TYR A 47 8.21 -13.09 -2.46
CA TYR A 47 9.42 -12.30 -2.27
C TYR A 47 10.57 -13.08 -1.64
N GLY A 48 10.32 -14.31 -1.22
CA GLY A 48 11.36 -15.12 -0.60
C GLY A 48 11.79 -14.60 0.77
N VAL A 49 10.84 -14.06 1.54
CA VAL A 49 11.09 -13.54 2.88
C VAL A 49 10.07 -14.13 3.85
N SER A 50 10.21 -13.82 5.14
CA SER A 50 9.27 -14.30 6.14
C SER A 50 7.98 -13.46 6.10
N ALA A 51 6.88 -14.04 6.58
CA ALA A 51 5.61 -13.33 6.69
C ALA A 51 5.75 -12.12 7.62
N GLU A 52 6.57 -12.23 8.66
CA GLU A 52 6.84 -11.13 9.58
C GLU A 52 7.49 -9.97 8.85
N ARG A 53 8.41 -10.25 7.93
CA ARG A 53 9.06 -9.22 7.13
C ARG A 53 8.04 -8.49 6.25
N ILE A 54 7.13 -9.24 5.63
CA ILE A 54 6.06 -8.64 4.81
C ILE A 54 5.18 -7.75 5.68
N ARG A 55 4.84 -8.20 6.89
CA ARG A 55 4.04 -7.41 7.81
C ARG A 55 4.71 -6.08 8.16
N GLN A 56 6.03 -6.12 8.40
CA GLN A 56 6.80 -4.90 8.68
C GLN A 56 6.81 -3.95 7.49
N LEU A 57 7.03 -4.49 6.30
CA LEU A 57 7.05 -3.69 5.08
C LEU A 57 5.68 -3.05 4.83
N GLU A 58 4.61 -3.81 5.05
CA GLU A 58 3.25 -3.31 4.91
C GLU A 58 2.98 -2.18 5.90
N LYS A 59 3.39 -2.36 7.16
CA LYS A 59 3.20 -1.35 8.20
C LYS A 59 3.95 -0.06 7.86
N ASN A 60 5.20 -0.18 7.43
CA ASN A 60 6.00 0.97 7.06
C ASN A 60 5.42 1.71 5.85
N ALA A 61 4.98 0.95 4.86
CA ALA A 61 4.37 1.52 3.67
C ALA A 61 3.07 2.24 4.03
N MET A 62 2.25 1.64 4.88
CA MET A 62 1.00 2.25 5.31
C MET A 62 1.23 3.55 6.08
N ASN A 63 2.26 3.59 6.93
CA ASN A 63 2.60 4.81 7.66
C ASN A 63 3.01 5.94 6.70
N LYS A 64 3.81 5.61 5.71
CA LYS A 64 4.21 6.60 4.70
C LYS A 64 3.01 7.11 3.91
N LEU A 65 2.12 6.20 3.56
CA LEU A 65 0.91 6.54 2.82
C LEU A 65 0.00 7.45 3.65
N LYS A 66 -0.19 7.14 4.92
CA LYS A 66 -1.00 7.96 5.82
C LYS A 66 -0.42 9.36 5.95
N THR A 67 0.88 9.48 6.05
CA THR A 67 1.55 10.78 6.14
C THR A 67 1.31 11.60 4.88
N ALA A 68 1.41 10.98 3.71
CA ALA A 68 1.16 11.65 2.44
C ALA A 68 -0.28 12.13 2.32
N ILE A 69 -1.23 11.31 2.78
CA ILE A 69 -2.65 11.64 2.71
C ILE A 69 -3.00 12.74 3.72
N ALA A 70 -2.39 12.71 4.89
CA ALA A 70 -2.67 13.66 5.97
C ALA A 70 -2.23 15.08 5.62
N GLU A 71 -1.26 15.21 4.76
CA GLU A 71 -0.81 16.52 4.31
C GLU A 71 -1.75 17.10 3.26
#